data_d71154abb01fa040af9e1c4ccfad5f45
#
_entry.id   d71154abb01fa040af9e1c4ccfad5f45
#
_cell.length_a   1.000
_cell.length_b   1.000
_cell.length_c   1.000
_cell.angle_alpha   90.00
_cell.angle_beta   90.00
_cell.angle_gamma   90.00
#
_symmetry.space_group_name_H-M   'P 1'
#
loop_
_entity.id
_entity.type
_entity.pdbx_description
1 polymer ?
#
loop_
_entity_poly.entity_id
_entity_poly.type
_entity_poly.pdbx_seq_one_letter_code
_entity_poly.pdbx_strand_id
1 'polypeptide(L)'
;MPLEMNKDVFITCAVTGSGASQDRSPHVPRSPKQIADSAIAAARAGAAIVHCHVRDPVTGVPSRDPIMFREVTDRVRDADIDVVLNLTAGMGGDIILGPAHAPLPLANSTDMASAEERVAHVAECLPEIC
;
A
#
# COMPACT_ATOMS: atom_id res chain seq x y z
N MET A 1 4.00 15.49 -36.84
CA MET A 1 5.27 14.93 -36.33
C MET A 1 4.93 13.67 -35.55
N PRO A 2 5.58 12.54 -35.82
CA PRO A 2 5.43 11.38 -34.95
C PRO A 2 5.97 11.75 -33.54
N LEU A 3 5.23 11.39 -32.50
CA LEU A 3 5.68 11.55 -31.14
C LEU A 3 6.87 10.62 -30.91
N GLU A 4 8.02 11.20 -30.54
CA GLU A 4 9.17 10.42 -30.13
C GLU A 4 8.90 9.85 -28.74
N MET A 5 9.04 8.55 -28.61
CA MET A 5 8.77 7.87 -27.34
C MET A 5 9.88 8.14 -26.34
N ASN A 6 9.56 8.69 -25.17
CA ASN A 6 10.50 8.79 -24.06
C ASN A 6 10.91 7.39 -23.60
N LYS A 7 12.19 7.14 -23.48
CA LYS A 7 12.80 5.87 -23.03
C LYS A 7 13.26 5.91 -21.57
N ASP A 8 13.15 7.07 -20.94
CA ASP A 8 13.49 7.21 -19.53
C ASP A 8 12.47 6.45 -18.67
N VAL A 9 12.93 5.76 -17.67
CA VAL A 9 12.11 4.97 -16.75
C VAL A 9 12.44 5.36 -15.30
N PHE A 10 11.47 5.25 -14.43
CA PHE A 10 11.67 5.32 -12.99
C PHE A 10 11.24 4.01 -12.34
N ILE A 11 11.79 3.73 -11.16
CA ILE A 11 11.51 2.49 -10.42
C ILE A 11 10.53 2.81 -9.29
N THR A 12 9.41 2.10 -9.27
CA THR A 12 8.51 2.04 -8.12
C THR A 12 8.75 0.74 -7.36
N CYS A 13 9.09 0.83 -6.07
CA CYS A 13 9.25 -0.32 -5.21
C CYS A 13 8.01 -0.51 -4.34
N ALA A 14 7.27 -1.60 -4.55
CA ALA A 14 6.15 -2.00 -3.70
C ALA A 14 6.66 -2.93 -2.59
N VAL A 15 6.76 -2.41 -1.37
CA VAL A 15 7.49 -3.11 -0.28
C VAL A 15 6.67 -4.19 0.43
N THR A 16 5.33 -4.16 0.36
CA THR A 16 4.47 -5.12 1.08
C THR A 16 3.46 -5.84 0.20
N GLY A 17 2.88 -5.15 -0.81
CA GLY A 17 1.74 -5.66 -1.59
C GLY A 17 0.44 -5.81 -0.79
N SER A 18 -0.66 -6.06 -1.50
CA SER A 18 -2.02 -6.18 -0.95
C SER A 18 -2.40 -7.61 -0.53
N GLY A 19 -1.73 -8.61 -1.07
CA GLY A 19 -2.13 -10.02 -0.91
C GLY A 19 -1.78 -10.63 0.44
N ALA A 20 -2.36 -11.79 0.72
CA ALA A 20 -2.05 -12.64 1.89
C ALA A 20 -0.69 -13.35 1.68
N SER A 21 0.38 -12.56 1.58
CA SER A 21 1.74 -13.05 1.32
C SER A 21 2.62 -13.10 2.57
N GLN A 22 2.11 -12.65 3.72
CA GLN A 22 2.86 -12.51 4.97
C GLN A 22 3.51 -13.82 5.47
N ASP A 23 2.91 -14.95 5.16
CA ASP A 23 3.41 -16.27 5.60
C ASP A 23 4.25 -16.98 4.53
N ARG A 24 4.42 -16.37 3.34
CA ARG A 24 5.22 -16.92 2.24
C ARG A 24 6.70 -16.61 2.36
N SER A 25 7.04 -15.55 3.11
CA SER A 25 8.42 -15.16 3.31
C SER A 25 8.59 -14.44 4.65
N PRO A 26 9.64 -14.77 5.44
CA PRO A 26 9.94 -14.04 6.67
C PRO A 26 10.43 -12.62 6.43
N HIS A 27 10.72 -12.27 5.17
CA HIS A 27 11.20 -10.94 4.77
C HIS A 27 10.07 -9.96 4.44
N VAL A 28 8.80 -10.40 4.43
CA VAL A 28 7.67 -9.48 4.25
C VAL A 28 7.54 -8.59 5.50
N PRO A 29 7.71 -7.27 5.37
CA PRO A 29 7.60 -6.38 6.52
C PRO A 29 6.14 -6.31 7.00
N ARG A 30 5.93 -6.32 8.32
CA ARG A 30 4.59 -6.34 8.94
C ARG A 30 4.32 -5.09 9.75
N SER A 31 5.25 -4.69 10.62
CA SER A 31 5.06 -3.49 11.43
C SER A 31 5.30 -2.21 10.62
N PRO A 32 4.67 -1.07 11.02
CA PRO A 32 4.92 0.22 10.39
C PRO A 32 6.41 0.55 10.30
N LYS A 33 7.16 0.24 11.37
CA LYS A 33 8.62 0.43 11.37
C LYS A 33 9.31 -0.40 10.30
N GLN A 34 9.01 -1.70 10.19
CA GLN A 34 9.63 -2.57 9.19
C GLN A 34 9.27 -2.13 7.76
N ILE A 35 8.03 -1.68 7.55
CA ILE A 35 7.56 -1.18 6.25
C ILE A 35 8.32 0.09 5.88
N ALA A 36 8.45 1.04 6.80
CA ALA A 36 9.21 2.27 6.59
C ALA A 36 10.70 1.97 6.36
N ASP A 37 11.33 1.11 7.16
CA ASP A 37 12.73 0.73 6.98
C ASP A 37 12.96 0.12 5.58
N SER A 38 12.03 -0.72 5.10
CA SER A 38 12.09 -1.32 3.76
C SER A 38 11.94 -0.27 2.66
N ALA A 39 11.01 0.69 2.83
CA ALA A 39 10.81 1.80 1.89
C ALA A 39 12.05 2.70 1.82
N ILE A 40 12.63 3.05 2.96
CA ILE A 40 13.86 3.86 3.04
C ILE A 40 15.03 3.13 2.38
N ALA A 41 15.16 1.83 2.61
CA ALA A 41 16.21 1.03 1.97
C ALA A 41 16.03 0.98 0.45
N ALA A 42 14.80 0.85 -0.05
CA ALA A 42 14.48 0.87 -1.48
C ALA A 42 14.82 2.24 -2.11
N ALA A 43 14.46 3.35 -1.44
CA ALA A 43 14.80 4.69 -1.90
C ALA A 43 16.31 4.91 -1.98
N ARG A 44 17.06 4.49 -0.95
CA ARG A 44 18.53 4.55 -0.96
C ARG A 44 19.18 3.68 -2.02
N ALA A 45 18.49 2.62 -2.45
CA ALA A 45 18.92 1.77 -3.56
C ALA A 45 18.54 2.34 -4.95
N GLY A 46 17.85 3.48 -5.01
CA GLY A 46 17.51 4.20 -6.25
C GLY A 46 16.06 4.10 -6.70
N ALA A 47 15.13 3.61 -5.84
CA ALA A 47 13.71 3.72 -6.15
C ALA A 47 13.26 5.19 -6.09
N ALA A 48 12.61 5.66 -7.15
CA ALA A 48 12.05 7.01 -7.22
C ALA A 48 10.71 7.10 -6.46
N ILE A 49 9.98 5.98 -6.39
CA ILE A 49 8.69 5.86 -5.72
C ILE A 49 8.73 4.64 -4.80
N VAL A 50 8.21 4.79 -3.59
CA VAL A 50 7.94 3.66 -2.69
C VAL A 50 6.44 3.52 -2.48
N HIS A 51 5.91 2.33 -2.73
CA HIS A 51 4.49 2.03 -2.57
C HIS A 51 4.27 1.18 -1.32
N CYS A 52 3.48 1.71 -0.38
CA CYS A 52 3.29 1.12 0.94
C CYS A 52 1.82 0.73 1.19
N HIS A 53 1.63 -0.48 1.69
CA HIS A 53 0.44 -0.92 2.41
C HIS A 53 0.82 -1.10 3.87
N VAL A 54 -0.14 -0.98 4.78
CA VAL A 54 0.07 -1.32 6.19
C VAL A 54 -0.54 -2.67 6.52
N ARG A 55 0.00 -3.31 7.55
CA ARG A 55 -0.41 -4.63 8.00
C ARG A 55 -0.51 -4.65 9.51
N ASP A 56 -1.40 -5.48 10.02
CA ASP A 56 -1.41 -5.82 11.44
C ASP A 56 -0.05 -6.46 11.81
N PRO A 57 0.69 -5.89 12.78
CA PRO A 57 2.05 -6.33 13.07
C PRO A 57 2.13 -7.74 13.68
N VAL A 58 1.03 -8.25 14.26
CA VAL A 58 0.97 -9.58 14.88
C VAL A 58 0.60 -10.63 13.84
N THR A 59 -0.52 -10.41 13.15
CA THR A 59 -1.08 -11.38 12.20
C THR A 59 -0.49 -11.25 10.80
N GLY A 60 0.02 -10.07 10.43
CA GLY A 60 0.49 -9.75 9.08
C GLY A 60 -0.64 -9.51 8.07
N VAL A 61 -1.89 -9.57 8.50
CA VAL A 61 -3.05 -9.31 7.63
C VAL A 61 -3.04 -7.85 7.19
N PRO A 62 -3.38 -7.54 5.94
CA PRO A 62 -3.52 -6.15 5.48
C PRO A 62 -4.49 -5.35 6.35
N SER A 63 -4.16 -4.08 6.60
CA SER A 63 -4.93 -3.17 7.45
C SER A 63 -5.23 -1.86 6.73
N ARG A 64 -6.31 -1.17 7.15
CA ARG A 64 -6.65 0.19 6.73
C ARG A 64 -6.45 1.23 7.83
N ASP A 65 -5.84 0.84 8.95
CA ASP A 65 -5.68 1.70 10.12
C ASP A 65 -4.88 2.97 9.78
N PRO A 66 -5.50 4.17 9.86
CA PRO A 66 -4.82 5.44 9.56
C PRO A 66 -3.62 5.72 10.45
N ILE A 67 -3.63 5.23 11.70
CA ILE A 67 -2.52 5.41 12.64
C ILE A 67 -1.26 4.71 12.13
N MET A 68 -1.41 3.50 11.57
CA MET A 68 -0.29 2.76 10.99
C MET A 68 0.25 3.45 9.73
N PHE A 69 -0.62 3.99 8.88
CA PHE A 69 -0.20 4.76 7.71
C PHE A 69 0.55 6.03 8.11
N ARG A 70 0.07 6.74 9.13
CA ARG A 70 0.75 7.91 9.67
C ARG A 70 2.15 7.56 10.16
N GLU A 71 2.30 6.50 10.94
CA GLU A 71 3.62 6.08 11.44
C GLU A 71 4.59 5.75 10.29
N VAL A 72 4.13 5.05 9.24
CA VAL A 72 4.98 4.79 8.05
C VAL A 72 5.38 6.10 7.38
N THR A 73 4.41 7.01 7.17
CA THR A 73 4.63 8.31 6.53
C THR A 73 5.65 9.16 7.29
N ASP A 74 5.46 9.30 8.60
CA ASP A 74 6.33 10.11 9.44
C ASP A 74 7.77 9.56 9.39
N ARG A 75 7.95 8.24 9.54
CA ARG A 75 9.26 7.60 9.47
C ARG A 75 9.96 7.77 8.12
N VAL A 76 9.20 7.70 7.02
CA VAL A 76 9.77 7.91 5.67
C VAL A 76 10.17 9.36 5.47
N ARG A 77 9.34 10.31 5.93
CA ARG A 77 9.61 11.76 5.82
C ARG A 77 10.72 12.26 6.75
N ASP A 78 10.85 11.65 7.93
CA ASP A 78 11.94 11.96 8.86
C ASP A 78 13.31 11.42 8.38
N ALA A 79 13.31 10.51 7.41
CA ALA A 79 14.54 10.01 6.81
C ALA A 79 15.10 11.04 5.81
N ASP A 80 16.41 11.23 5.81
CA ASP A 80 17.10 12.09 4.84
C ASP A 80 17.19 11.36 3.48
N ILE A 81 16.06 11.35 2.75
CA ILE A 81 15.92 10.72 1.43
C ILE A 81 14.97 11.54 0.55
N ASP A 82 15.23 11.54 -0.75
CA ASP A 82 14.35 12.11 -1.77
C ASP A 82 13.57 10.97 -2.46
N VAL A 83 12.32 10.80 -2.11
CA VAL A 83 11.46 9.74 -2.65
C VAL A 83 9.99 10.17 -2.66
N VAL A 84 9.28 9.79 -3.70
CA VAL A 84 7.82 9.94 -3.78
C VAL A 84 7.15 8.84 -2.96
N LEU A 85 6.35 9.22 -1.99
CA LEU A 85 5.56 8.27 -1.19
C LEU A 85 4.21 8.02 -1.85
N ASN A 86 3.94 6.75 -2.15
CA ASN A 86 2.66 6.28 -2.66
C ASN A 86 2.00 5.40 -1.58
N LEU A 87 0.84 5.81 -1.08
CA LEU A 87 0.03 5.02 -0.15
C LEU A 87 -1.15 4.39 -0.87
N THR A 88 -1.40 3.10 -0.60
CA THR A 88 -2.52 2.42 -1.21
C THR A 88 -3.87 2.96 -0.72
N ALA A 89 -4.82 3.19 -1.62
CA ALA A 89 -6.24 3.39 -1.32
C ALA A 89 -7.12 2.26 -1.88
N GLY A 90 -6.51 1.15 -2.30
CA GLY A 90 -7.19 0.03 -2.97
C GLY A 90 -8.01 -0.86 -2.06
N MET A 91 -7.63 -0.99 -0.79
CA MET A 91 -8.35 -1.84 0.16
C MET A 91 -9.77 -1.35 0.42
N GLY A 92 -10.73 -2.28 0.53
CA GLY A 92 -12.14 -1.94 0.68
C GLY A 92 -12.83 -1.68 -0.66
N GLY A 93 -12.29 -2.20 -1.76
CA GLY A 93 -12.84 -2.08 -3.10
C GLY A 93 -13.38 -3.37 -3.71
N ASP A 94 -13.32 -4.49 -2.98
CA ASP A 94 -13.66 -5.79 -3.52
C ASP A 94 -15.11 -6.19 -3.21
N ILE A 95 -15.88 -6.50 -4.26
CA ILE A 95 -17.19 -7.14 -4.19
C ILE A 95 -17.05 -8.57 -4.68
N ILE A 96 -17.29 -9.54 -3.82
CA ILE A 96 -17.26 -10.96 -4.16
C ILE A 96 -18.68 -11.51 -4.16
N LEU A 97 -19.12 -11.94 -5.32
CA LEU A 97 -20.43 -12.53 -5.51
C LEU A 97 -20.50 -13.92 -4.85
N GLY A 98 -21.68 -14.33 -4.45
CA GLY A 98 -21.97 -15.71 -4.12
C GLY A 98 -21.81 -16.65 -5.34
N PRO A 99 -22.15 -17.94 -5.19
CA PRO A 99 -22.02 -18.90 -6.28
C PRO A 99 -22.88 -18.50 -7.49
N ALA A 100 -22.49 -18.91 -8.69
CA ALA A 100 -23.10 -18.48 -9.95
C ALA A 100 -24.63 -18.65 -10.03
N HIS A 101 -25.20 -19.66 -9.33
CA HIS A 101 -26.65 -19.91 -9.27
C HIS A 101 -27.37 -19.09 -8.19
N ALA A 102 -26.64 -18.46 -7.27
CA ALA A 102 -27.15 -17.60 -6.20
C ALA A 102 -26.12 -16.51 -5.86
N PRO A 103 -25.98 -15.47 -6.71
CA PRO A 103 -24.93 -14.45 -6.57
C PRO A 103 -25.15 -13.52 -5.36
N LEU A 104 -26.33 -13.51 -4.80
CA LEU A 104 -26.66 -12.79 -3.56
C LEU A 104 -27.15 -13.77 -2.48
N PRO A 105 -26.87 -13.49 -1.20
CA PRO A 105 -26.05 -12.37 -0.70
C PRO A 105 -24.59 -12.46 -1.14
N LEU A 106 -23.86 -11.33 -1.05
CA LEU A 106 -22.42 -11.29 -1.33
C LEU A 106 -21.65 -12.25 -0.41
N ALA A 107 -20.52 -12.74 -0.90
CA ALA A 107 -19.65 -13.60 -0.09
C ALA A 107 -19.08 -12.83 1.13
N ASN A 108 -18.82 -13.55 2.22
CA ASN A 108 -18.25 -12.98 3.45
C ASN A 108 -16.86 -12.36 3.28
N SER A 109 -16.18 -12.66 2.16
CA SER A 109 -14.90 -12.08 1.78
C SER A 109 -15.01 -10.73 1.06
N THR A 110 -16.23 -10.23 0.82
CA THR A 110 -16.46 -8.86 0.35
C THR A 110 -15.98 -7.87 1.40
N ASP A 111 -15.13 -6.93 0.99
CA ASP A 111 -14.57 -5.91 1.88
C ASP A 111 -14.96 -4.46 1.49
N MET A 112 -15.99 -4.30 0.66
CA MET A 112 -16.44 -3.00 0.16
C MET A 112 -16.66 -2.00 1.30
N ALA A 113 -15.98 -0.88 1.22
CA ALA A 113 -16.07 0.25 2.15
C ALA A 113 -16.42 1.56 1.42
N SER A 114 -16.85 2.57 2.16
CA SER A 114 -17.15 3.89 1.59
C SER A 114 -15.89 4.57 1.04
N ALA A 115 -16.07 5.54 0.14
CA ALA A 115 -14.95 6.31 -0.40
C ALA A 115 -14.21 7.06 0.72
N GLU A 116 -14.94 7.64 1.67
CA GLU A 116 -14.38 8.36 2.81
C GLU A 116 -13.51 7.44 3.68
N GLU A 117 -13.98 6.25 3.97
CA GLU A 117 -13.22 5.26 4.76
C GLU A 117 -11.95 4.82 4.04
N ARG A 118 -12.04 4.61 2.72
CA ARG A 118 -10.91 4.15 1.91
C ARG A 118 -9.80 5.19 1.78
N VAL A 119 -10.13 6.48 1.81
CA VAL A 119 -9.16 7.58 1.64
C VAL A 119 -8.86 8.35 2.93
N ALA A 120 -9.38 7.93 4.08
CA ALA A 120 -9.20 8.64 5.35
C ALA A 120 -7.71 8.89 5.65
N HIS A 121 -6.87 7.87 5.52
CA HIS A 121 -5.42 7.98 5.72
C HIS A 121 -4.73 8.86 4.68
N VAL A 122 -5.26 8.92 3.45
CA VAL A 122 -4.71 9.78 2.39
C VAL A 122 -4.93 11.25 2.76
N ALA A 123 -6.13 11.58 3.25
CA ALA A 123 -6.44 12.94 3.71
C ALA A 123 -5.60 13.38 4.92
N GLU A 124 -5.19 12.43 5.76
CA GLU A 124 -4.36 12.71 6.93
C GLU A 124 -2.86 12.78 6.60
N CYS A 125 -2.37 11.82 5.82
CA CYS A 125 -0.95 11.65 5.55
C CYS A 125 -0.45 12.50 4.38
N LEU A 126 -1.35 12.93 3.48
CA LEU A 126 -1.05 13.74 2.29
C LEU A 126 0.15 13.18 1.50
N PRO A 127 0.10 11.89 1.07
CA PRO A 127 1.15 11.35 0.22
C PRO A 127 1.17 12.03 -1.14
N GLU A 128 2.30 11.95 -1.84
CA GLU A 128 2.42 12.50 -3.19
C GLU A 128 1.55 11.75 -4.21
N ILE A 129 1.31 10.46 -3.96
CA ILE A 129 0.47 9.58 -4.82
C ILE A 129 -0.37 8.65 -3.94
N CYS A 130 -1.58 8.31 -4.42
CA CYS A 130 -2.40 7.22 -3.90
C CYS A 130 -3.11 6.45 -5.01
#